data_9920e8fbe75eb8b988b9cadcd871bfbc
#
_entry.id   9920e8fbe75eb8b988b9cadcd871bfbc
#
_cell.length_a   1.000
_cell.length_b   1.000
_cell.length_c   1.000
_cell.angle_alpha   90.00
_cell.angle_beta   90.00
_cell.angle_gamma   90.00
#
_symmetry.space_group_name_H-M   'P 1'
#
loop_
_entity.id
_entity.type
_entity.pdbx_description
1 polymer ?
#
loop_
_entity_poly.entity_id
_entity_poly.type
_entity_poly.pdbx_seq_one_letter_code
_entity_poly.pdbx_strand_id
1 'polypeptide(L)'
;MKRFVIMFVAFCAAIFQSCTDAKSVEEKLRNAEVKMEEYPKQAFEILKSIKQPELTTRKVQAKYALLMSMALDKNYIDVANDSIIKPAVKYYQNHGNADDRLKTCYYWGRIAMNAGEYDDAISRFTVAEPYVEYAHDKMAIARLYKAQMVIYQYSYDSDMIIRSAEETAKYYLMAGDTTRHINTLNDVVTGHLHNQDTLNARLRLDELKSYWNILTPRQMSNWYSAMLMLNEFTGRFNTKEMISEYMTTISEPSIIRWLSVANAYYYDGDLKKALEALEKAKQYEKRYSLYYHLISGHINADIGNYHEATDSYRQYIYATGKKNGKLFESDINFIRERHDLQMELLRKNYTMSILLLCTLVLLLAAIFIISRMRWIRKEKKLSDEKHKVAIELSEQRQIAERLRHAEEKKRLEIEKDNYIKMYDETLQEIERLKNTLNDNELDPSVRKHVAERLVLLNKFIAANIVPSFSNDAVEELRRLMNDKRYFIESTGLSFGLAYPKFIKYLHKHGLTDSEIGFCCFYTIGLRGKDIANYMGMSQSGYYKFSSNLRKKFALEEKDTNIDIFLRNLFGKTAK
;
A
#
# COMPACT_ATOMS: atom_id res chain seq x y z
N MET A 1 17.84 -21.28 -64.75
CA MET A 1 17.33 -22.36 -63.88
C MET A 1 18.30 -22.74 -62.77
N LYS A 2 19.56 -23.14 -62.97
CA LYS A 2 20.49 -23.55 -61.87
C LYS A 2 20.66 -22.52 -60.78
N ARG A 3 20.78 -21.22 -61.04
CA ARG A 3 20.91 -20.17 -60.03
C ARG A 3 19.63 -19.97 -59.20
N PHE A 4 18.47 -20.19 -59.79
CA PHE A 4 17.17 -20.07 -59.07
C PHE A 4 16.94 -21.26 -58.14
N VAL A 5 17.35 -22.46 -58.58
CA VAL A 5 17.30 -23.68 -57.73
C VAL A 5 18.26 -23.57 -56.54
N ILE A 6 19.48 -23.06 -56.75
CA ILE A 6 20.46 -22.85 -55.67
C ILE A 6 19.94 -21.79 -54.68
N MET A 7 19.34 -20.70 -55.15
CA MET A 7 18.74 -19.67 -54.29
C MET A 7 17.53 -20.21 -53.52
N PHE A 8 16.70 -21.04 -54.16
CA PHE A 8 15.55 -21.68 -53.49
C PHE A 8 15.97 -22.71 -52.47
N VAL A 9 17.00 -23.53 -52.75
CA VAL A 9 17.56 -24.51 -51.79
C VAL A 9 18.23 -23.78 -50.64
N ALA A 10 18.97 -22.70 -50.88
CA ALA A 10 19.56 -21.87 -49.81
C ALA A 10 18.48 -21.18 -48.98
N PHE A 11 17.38 -20.74 -49.56
CA PHE A 11 16.23 -20.15 -48.87
C PHE A 11 15.49 -21.20 -48.03
N CYS A 12 15.26 -22.41 -48.58
CA CYS A 12 14.68 -23.52 -47.83
C CYS A 12 15.61 -23.98 -46.68
N ALA A 13 16.92 -24.07 -46.91
CA ALA A 13 17.89 -24.40 -45.88
C ALA A 13 17.92 -23.35 -44.75
N ALA A 14 17.84 -22.05 -45.07
CA ALA A 14 17.75 -20.96 -44.09
C ALA A 14 16.46 -21.02 -43.27
N ILE A 15 15.32 -21.40 -43.89
CA ILE A 15 14.04 -21.60 -43.17
C ILE A 15 14.14 -22.83 -42.25
N PHE A 16 14.72 -23.94 -42.71
CA PHE A 16 14.90 -25.14 -41.89
C PHE A 16 15.86 -24.88 -40.73
N GLN A 17 16.93 -24.12 -40.91
CA GLN A 17 17.87 -23.74 -39.87
C GLN A 17 17.22 -22.79 -38.84
N SER A 18 16.43 -21.82 -39.31
CA SER A 18 15.65 -20.94 -38.43
C SER A 18 14.60 -21.70 -37.60
N CYS A 19 13.98 -22.76 -38.13
CA CYS A 19 13.02 -23.59 -37.40
C CYS A 19 13.69 -24.49 -36.35
N THR A 20 14.90 -25.00 -36.63
CA THR A 20 15.67 -25.81 -35.65
C THR A 20 16.23 -24.94 -34.54
N ASP A 21 16.73 -23.75 -34.86
CA ASP A 21 17.23 -22.81 -33.87
C ASP A 21 16.10 -22.28 -32.94
N ALA A 22 14.92 -21.99 -33.51
CA ALA A 22 13.76 -21.59 -32.71
C ALA A 22 13.29 -22.66 -31.74
N LYS A 23 13.25 -23.95 -32.14
CA LYS A 23 12.95 -25.07 -31.23
C LYS A 23 13.99 -25.22 -30.13
N SER A 24 15.27 -25.03 -30.46
CA SER A 24 16.37 -25.05 -29.47
C SER A 24 16.24 -23.95 -28.44
N VAL A 25 15.82 -22.73 -28.82
CA VAL A 25 15.61 -21.61 -27.90
C VAL A 25 14.41 -21.84 -26.98
N GLU A 26 13.29 -22.31 -27.53
CA GLU A 26 12.11 -22.63 -26.72
C GLU A 26 12.41 -23.75 -25.70
N GLU A 27 13.22 -24.72 -26.05
CA GLU A 27 13.68 -25.77 -25.16
C GLU A 27 14.59 -25.22 -24.05
N LYS A 28 15.54 -24.32 -24.40
CA LYS A 28 16.38 -23.63 -23.41
C LYS A 28 15.52 -22.80 -22.44
N LEU A 29 14.52 -22.05 -22.93
CA LEU A 29 13.61 -21.28 -22.10
C LEU A 29 12.80 -22.17 -21.16
N ARG A 30 12.28 -23.29 -21.64
CA ARG A 30 11.56 -24.29 -20.83
C ARG A 30 12.47 -24.90 -19.75
N ASN A 31 13.69 -25.26 -20.11
CA ASN A 31 14.66 -25.81 -19.18
C ASN A 31 15.04 -24.79 -18.09
N ALA A 32 15.26 -23.53 -18.48
CA ALA A 32 15.49 -22.44 -17.52
C ALA A 32 14.30 -22.25 -16.59
N GLU A 33 13.07 -22.30 -17.11
CA GLU A 33 11.84 -22.15 -16.33
C GLU A 33 11.69 -23.27 -15.28
N VAL A 34 11.90 -24.53 -15.67
CA VAL A 34 11.84 -25.68 -14.75
C VAL A 34 12.88 -25.55 -13.63
N LYS A 35 14.09 -25.08 -13.95
CA LYS A 35 15.17 -24.91 -12.96
C LYS A 35 15.05 -23.65 -12.10
N MET A 36 14.15 -22.76 -12.44
CA MET A 36 14.10 -21.40 -11.87
C MET A 36 13.94 -21.37 -10.35
N GLU A 37 13.17 -22.29 -9.78
CA GLU A 37 12.92 -22.31 -8.33
C GLU A 37 14.02 -22.99 -7.53
N GLU A 38 14.49 -24.16 -7.98
CA GLU A 38 15.45 -24.97 -7.23
C GLU A 38 16.91 -24.63 -7.56
N TYR A 39 17.18 -24.26 -8.81
CA TYR A 39 18.53 -24.03 -9.33
C TYR A 39 18.65 -22.69 -10.07
N PRO A 40 18.36 -21.54 -9.43
CA PRO A 40 18.28 -20.24 -10.12
C PRO A 40 19.59 -19.83 -10.82
N LYS A 41 20.74 -20.24 -10.28
CA LYS A 41 22.04 -20.01 -10.94
C LYS A 41 22.14 -20.74 -12.28
N GLN A 42 21.69 -21.99 -12.35
CA GLN A 42 21.70 -22.76 -13.60
C GLN A 42 20.69 -22.18 -14.59
N ALA A 43 19.51 -21.78 -14.13
CA ALA A 43 18.52 -21.09 -14.95
C ALA A 43 19.10 -19.80 -15.56
N PHE A 44 19.81 -19.01 -14.76
CA PHE A 44 20.47 -17.79 -15.21
C PHE A 44 21.54 -18.07 -16.28
N GLU A 45 22.41 -19.06 -16.09
CA GLU A 45 23.44 -19.42 -17.07
C GLU A 45 22.83 -19.93 -18.40
N ILE A 46 21.75 -20.73 -18.33
CA ILE A 46 21.00 -21.15 -19.52
C ILE A 46 20.48 -19.94 -20.28
N LEU A 47 19.83 -19.01 -19.59
CA LEU A 47 19.28 -17.80 -20.21
C LEU A 47 20.38 -16.92 -20.80
N LYS A 48 21.51 -16.76 -20.11
CA LYS A 48 22.67 -16.00 -20.58
C LYS A 48 23.31 -16.60 -21.83
N SER A 49 23.17 -17.92 -22.03
CA SER A 49 23.66 -18.59 -23.25
C SER A 49 22.84 -18.28 -24.51
N ILE A 50 21.65 -17.71 -24.37
CA ILE A 50 20.77 -17.34 -25.49
C ILE A 50 21.20 -15.99 -26.05
N LYS A 51 21.53 -15.94 -27.34
CA LYS A 51 21.93 -14.71 -28.02
C LYS A 51 20.73 -13.95 -28.57
N GLN A 52 20.82 -12.62 -28.61
CA GLN A 52 19.74 -11.74 -29.09
C GLN A 52 19.17 -12.13 -30.47
N PRO A 53 19.98 -12.50 -31.47
CA PRO A 53 19.46 -12.93 -32.77
C PRO A 53 18.62 -14.21 -32.74
N GLU A 54 18.76 -15.04 -31.71
CA GLU A 54 17.99 -16.27 -31.51
C GLU A 54 16.54 -15.97 -31.08
N LEU A 55 16.26 -14.78 -30.57
CA LEU A 55 14.95 -14.35 -30.08
C LEU A 55 14.06 -13.85 -31.24
N THR A 56 13.59 -14.76 -32.07
CA THR A 56 12.99 -14.47 -33.40
C THR A 56 11.57 -13.91 -33.35
N THR A 57 10.80 -14.20 -32.28
CA THR A 57 9.40 -13.76 -32.18
C THR A 57 9.16 -12.91 -30.93
N ARG A 58 8.15 -12.03 -30.96
CA ARG A 58 7.76 -11.23 -29.81
C ARG A 58 7.40 -12.09 -28.58
N LYS A 59 6.81 -13.26 -28.80
CA LYS A 59 6.48 -14.22 -27.73
C LYS A 59 7.75 -14.75 -27.07
N VAL A 60 8.71 -15.19 -27.84
CA VAL A 60 10.01 -15.71 -27.36
C VAL A 60 10.80 -14.63 -26.64
N GLN A 61 10.84 -13.40 -27.20
CA GLN A 61 11.46 -12.24 -26.57
C GLN A 61 10.82 -11.93 -25.20
N ALA A 62 9.49 -11.96 -25.13
CA ALA A 62 8.75 -11.71 -23.89
C ALA A 62 9.02 -12.79 -22.84
N LYS A 63 9.00 -14.07 -23.23
CA LYS A 63 9.29 -15.19 -22.33
C LYS A 63 10.72 -15.11 -21.81
N TYR A 64 11.68 -14.83 -22.70
CA TYR A 64 13.07 -14.60 -22.30
C TYR A 64 13.21 -13.45 -21.31
N ALA A 65 12.60 -12.31 -21.61
CA ALA A 65 12.64 -11.11 -20.77
C ALA A 65 12.07 -11.37 -19.37
N LEU A 66 10.94 -12.07 -19.28
CA LEU A 66 10.34 -12.47 -18.02
C LEU A 66 11.27 -13.42 -17.24
N LEU A 67 11.71 -14.51 -17.87
CA LEU A 67 12.58 -15.50 -17.20
C LEU A 67 13.93 -14.91 -16.81
N MET A 68 14.51 -14.01 -17.61
CA MET A 68 15.77 -13.32 -17.25
C MET A 68 15.58 -12.42 -16.04
N SER A 69 14.48 -11.66 -15.97
CA SER A 69 14.16 -10.83 -14.80
C SER A 69 13.93 -11.67 -13.54
N MET A 70 13.26 -12.84 -13.70
CA MET A 70 13.11 -13.82 -12.62
C MET A 70 14.48 -14.33 -12.15
N ALA A 71 15.34 -14.73 -13.08
CA ALA A 71 16.64 -15.29 -12.75
C ALA A 71 17.56 -14.26 -12.05
N LEU A 72 17.52 -13.00 -12.47
CA LEU A 72 18.27 -11.92 -11.85
C LEU A 72 17.81 -11.72 -10.39
N ASP A 73 16.51 -11.55 -10.15
CA ASP A 73 15.96 -11.37 -8.81
C ASP A 73 16.30 -12.56 -7.89
N LYS A 74 16.13 -13.80 -8.39
CA LYS A 74 16.42 -15.02 -7.60
C LYS A 74 17.92 -15.25 -7.32
N ASN A 75 18.79 -14.66 -8.10
CA ASN A 75 20.24 -14.68 -7.86
C ASN A 75 20.73 -13.44 -7.09
N TYR A 76 19.81 -12.62 -6.55
CA TYR A 76 20.13 -11.40 -5.79
C TYR A 76 20.93 -10.37 -6.61
N ILE A 77 20.66 -10.31 -7.92
CA ILE A 77 21.23 -9.33 -8.83
C ILE A 77 20.19 -8.22 -9.00
N ASP A 78 20.40 -7.14 -8.28
CA ASP A 78 19.47 -6.01 -8.31
C ASP A 78 19.56 -5.26 -9.63
N VAL A 79 18.42 -5.15 -10.30
CA VAL A 79 18.24 -4.37 -11.53
C VAL A 79 17.34 -3.18 -11.20
N ALA A 80 17.79 -1.98 -11.53
CA ALA A 80 17.09 -0.72 -11.25
C ALA A 80 16.52 -0.04 -12.51
N ASN A 81 16.54 -0.71 -13.67
CA ASN A 81 15.94 -0.21 -14.90
C ASN A 81 15.12 -1.30 -15.60
N ASP A 82 14.09 -0.91 -16.31
CA ASP A 82 13.10 -1.81 -16.92
C ASP A 82 13.50 -2.36 -18.30
N SER A 83 14.70 -2.10 -18.78
CA SER A 83 15.14 -2.46 -20.15
C SER A 83 14.99 -3.95 -20.43
N ILE A 84 15.29 -4.81 -19.46
CA ILE A 84 15.23 -6.27 -19.61
C ILE A 84 13.78 -6.75 -19.61
N ILE A 85 12.94 -6.27 -18.67
CA ILE A 85 11.55 -6.73 -18.53
C ILE A 85 10.59 -6.12 -19.57
N LYS A 86 10.94 -4.99 -20.17
CA LYS A 86 10.09 -4.23 -21.08
C LYS A 86 9.48 -5.04 -22.25
N PRO A 87 10.18 -5.98 -22.90
CA PRO A 87 9.55 -6.85 -23.91
C PRO A 87 8.43 -7.72 -23.34
N ALA A 88 8.60 -8.22 -22.08
CA ALA A 88 7.57 -9.00 -21.40
C ALA A 88 6.35 -8.13 -21.08
N VAL A 89 6.55 -6.93 -20.52
CA VAL A 89 5.47 -5.98 -20.23
C VAL A 89 4.65 -5.67 -21.47
N LYS A 90 5.31 -5.29 -22.58
CA LYS A 90 4.63 -4.97 -23.85
C LYS A 90 3.82 -6.13 -24.41
N TYR A 91 4.30 -7.35 -24.24
CA TYR A 91 3.65 -8.53 -24.81
C TYR A 91 2.53 -9.03 -23.89
N TYR A 92 2.83 -9.28 -22.61
CA TYR A 92 1.90 -9.90 -21.68
C TYR A 92 0.77 -8.95 -21.20
N GLN A 93 0.90 -7.65 -21.43
CA GLN A 93 -0.22 -6.72 -21.21
C GLN A 93 -1.49 -7.14 -21.96
N ASN A 94 -1.35 -7.69 -23.17
CA ASN A 94 -2.48 -8.10 -24.02
C ASN A 94 -2.50 -9.61 -24.34
N HIS A 95 -1.48 -10.37 -23.95
CA HIS A 95 -1.30 -11.77 -24.29
C HIS A 95 -0.94 -12.57 -23.02
N GLY A 96 -0.91 -13.90 -23.16
CA GLY A 96 -0.51 -14.80 -22.06
C GLY A 96 -1.65 -15.11 -21.09
N ASN A 97 -1.38 -16.05 -20.21
CA ASN A 97 -2.28 -16.44 -19.13
C ASN A 97 -2.14 -15.52 -17.91
N ALA A 98 -2.94 -15.76 -16.86
CA ALA A 98 -2.91 -14.98 -15.65
C ALA A 98 -1.55 -15.06 -14.90
N ASP A 99 -0.90 -16.22 -14.93
CA ASP A 99 0.42 -16.41 -14.29
C ASP A 99 1.51 -15.59 -14.98
N ASP A 100 1.54 -15.58 -16.33
CA ASP A 100 2.50 -14.79 -17.09
C ASP A 100 2.33 -13.28 -16.81
N ARG A 101 1.07 -12.81 -16.78
CA ARG A 101 0.73 -11.41 -16.50
C ARG A 101 1.10 -11.01 -15.08
N LEU A 102 0.70 -11.81 -14.10
CA LEU A 102 0.99 -11.57 -12.69
C LEU A 102 2.50 -11.54 -12.46
N LYS A 103 3.25 -12.52 -12.95
CA LYS A 103 4.71 -12.56 -12.82
C LYS A 103 5.37 -11.36 -13.49
N THR A 104 4.89 -10.97 -14.66
CA THR A 104 5.43 -9.81 -15.38
C THR A 104 5.26 -8.52 -14.58
N CYS A 105 4.06 -8.25 -14.07
CA CYS A 105 3.80 -7.09 -13.22
C CYS A 105 4.60 -7.14 -11.91
N TYR A 106 4.71 -8.32 -11.30
CA TYR A 106 5.51 -8.52 -10.10
C TYR A 106 6.98 -8.17 -10.33
N TYR A 107 7.65 -8.74 -11.35
CA TYR A 107 9.07 -8.46 -11.58
C TYR A 107 9.30 -7.03 -12.07
N TRP A 108 8.36 -6.45 -12.79
CA TRP A 108 8.40 -5.04 -13.14
C TRP A 108 8.31 -4.14 -11.90
N GLY A 109 7.43 -4.47 -10.95
CA GLY A 109 7.35 -3.79 -9.67
C GLY A 109 8.61 -3.98 -8.80
N ARG A 110 9.20 -5.19 -8.81
CA ARG A 110 10.47 -5.46 -8.12
C ARG A 110 11.62 -4.59 -8.62
N ILE A 111 11.69 -4.35 -9.93
CA ILE A 111 12.70 -3.46 -10.53
C ILE A 111 12.52 -2.02 -10.02
N ALA A 112 11.30 -1.52 -9.93
CA ALA A 112 11.01 -0.21 -9.36
C ALA A 112 11.38 -0.15 -7.87
N MET A 113 11.09 -1.20 -7.09
CA MET A 113 11.55 -1.30 -5.69
C MET A 113 13.07 -1.19 -5.57
N ASN A 114 13.82 -1.88 -6.43
CA ASN A 114 15.28 -1.84 -6.44
C ASN A 114 15.81 -0.44 -6.82
N ALA A 115 15.06 0.29 -7.66
CA ALA A 115 15.35 1.70 -7.98
C ALA A 115 15.01 2.67 -6.85
N GLY A 116 14.26 2.22 -5.83
CA GLY A 116 13.73 3.08 -4.77
C GLY A 116 12.45 3.83 -5.16
N GLU A 117 11.86 3.49 -6.30
CA GLU A 117 10.62 4.08 -6.85
C GLU A 117 9.42 3.32 -6.29
N TYR A 118 9.13 3.51 -4.98
CA TYR A 118 8.13 2.72 -4.27
C TYR A 118 6.70 2.95 -4.77
N ASP A 119 6.38 4.15 -5.23
CA ASP A 119 5.08 4.49 -5.80
C ASP A 119 4.82 3.75 -7.11
N ASP A 120 5.81 3.76 -7.99
CA ASP A 120 5.81 2.98 -9.22
C ASP A 120 5.68 1.47 -8.91
N ALA A 121 6.42 1.00 -7.91
CA ALA A 121 6.40 -0.41 -7.53
C ALA A 121 5.01 -0.84 -7.06
N ILE A 122 4.38 -0.08 -6.15
CA ILE A 122 3.04 -0.42 -5.65
C ILE A 122 1.98 -0.32 -6.74
N SER A 123 2.09 0.67 -7.64
CA SER A 123 1.23 0.80 -8.81
C SER A 123 1.29 -0.45 -9.70
N ARG A 124 2.52 -0.91 -10.02
CA ARG A 124 2.75 -2.11 -10.84
C ARG A 124 2.27 -3.39 -10.15
N PHE A 125 2.40 -3.50 -8.83
CA PHE A 125 1.85 -4.61 -8.06
C PHE A 125 0.32 -4.59 -8.02
N THR A 126 -0.30 -3.44 -7.90
CA THR A 126 -1.76 -3.30 -7.92
C THR A 126 -2.34 -3.72 -9.29
N VAL A 127 -1.64 -3.43 -10.38
CA VAL A 127 -2.01 -3.91 -11.74
C VAL A 127 -1.99 -5.45 -11.83
N ALA A 128 -1.24 -6.13 -10.97
CA ALA A 128 -1.20 -7.60 -10.93
C ALA A 128 -2.42 -8.22 -10.19
N GLU A 129 -3.07 -7.49 -9.28
CA GLU A 129 -4.14 -8.02 -8.42
C GLU A 129 -5.32 -8.64 -9.18
N PRO A 130 -5.85 -8.07 -10.29
CA PRO A 130 -6.94 -8.69 -11.04
C PRO A 130 -6.60 -10.08 -11.60
N TYR A 131 -5.32 -10.42 -11.74
CA TYR A 131 -4.90 -11.73 -12.23
C TYR A 131 -4.82 -12.79 -11.13
N VAL A 132 -4.84 -12.39 -9.85
CA VAL A 132 -4.72 -13.31 -8.69
C VAL A 132 -5.81 -14.37 -8.70
N GLU A 133 -7.04 -13.99 -9.03
CA GLU A 133 -8.18 -14.90 -9.07
C GLU A 133 -7.98 -16.06 -10.07
N TYR A 134 -7.33 -15.76 -11.21
CA TYR A 134 -7.14 -16.69 -12.32
C TYR A 134 -5.75 -17.35 -12.34
N ALA A 135 -4.83 -16.90 -11.50
CA ALA A 135 -3.46 -17.43 -11.45
C ALA A 135 -3.38 -18.73 -10.64
N HIS A 136 -2.59 -19.68 -11.17
CA HIS A 136 -2.39 -20.99 -10.56
C HIS A 136 -1.13 -21.03 -9.68
N ASP A 137 -0.12 -20.21 -9.98
CA ASP A 137 1.14 -20.13 -9.24
C ASP A 137 0.95 -19.42 -7.89
N LYS A 138 0.60 -20.20 -6.86
CA LYS A 138 0.34 -19.68 -5.50
C LYS A 138 1.58 -19.04 -4.88
N MET A 139 2.78 -19.52 -5.26
CA MET A 139 4.03 -18.93 -4.82
C MET A 139 4.24 -17.54 -5.42
N ALA A 140 3.93 -17.33 -6.69
CA ALA A 140 4.02 -16.02 -7.33
C ALA A 140 3.03 -15.02 -6.71
N ILE A 141 1.81 -15.47 -6.40
CA ILE A 141 0.81 -14.65 -5.69
C ILE A 141 1.32 -14.26 -4.29
N ALA A 142 1.86 -15.22 -3.53
CA ALA A 142 2.42 -14.95 -2.21
C ALA A 142 3.55 -13.89 -2.28
N ARG A 143 4.41 -13.97 -3.28
CA ARG A 143 5.50 -13.00 -3.49
C ARG A 143 4.97 -11.60 -3.83
N LEU A 144 3.89 -11.52 -4.60
CA LEU A 144 3.24 -10.26 -4.93
C LEU A 144 2.77 -9.54 -3.66
N TYR A 145 1.98 -10.22 -2.84
CA TYR A 145 1.48 -9.64 -1.59
C TYR A 145 2.60 -9.35 -0.59
N LYS A 146 3.63 -10.21 -0.54
CA LYS A 146 4.81 -9.94 0.30
C LYS A 146 5.55 -8.67 -0.13
N ALA A 147 5.67 -8.43 -1.42
CA ALA A 147 6.30 -7.21 -1.93
C ALA A 147 5.46 -5.95 -1.62
N GLN A 148 4.14 -6.03 -1.76
CA GLN A 148 3.22 -4.97 -1.33
C GLN A 148 3.35 -4.70 0.16
N MET A 149 3.33 -5.74 1.00
CA MET A 149 3.51 -5.63 2.45
C MET A 149 4.79 -4.86 2.80
N VAL A 150 5.90 -5.18 2.13
CA VAL A 150 7.19 -4.48 2.36
C VAL A 150 7.09 -2.99 2.04
N ILE A 151 6.38 -2.61 0.97
CA ILE A 151 6.19 -1.18 0.65
C ILE A 151 5.31 -0.52 1.69
N TYR A 152 4.20 -1.13 2.08
CA TYR A 152 3.30 -0.57 3.10
C TYR A 152 3.96 -0.42 4.48
N GLN A 153 4.99 -1.22 4.79
CA GLN A 153 5.81 -1.00 5.99
C GLN A 153 6.56 0.34 5.96
N TYR A 154 6.89 0.86 4.78
CA TYR A 154 7.47 2.20 4.66
C TYR A 154 6.44 3.32 4.84
N SER A 155 5.18 3.10 4.45
CA SER A 155 4.10 4.08 4.61
C SER A 155 3.40 4.03 5.96
N TYR A 156 3.73 3.06 6.83
CA TYR A 156 3.06 2.81 8.12
C TYR A 156 1.54 2.61 7.99
N ASP A 157 1.09 2.17 6.82
CA ASP A 157 -0.29 1.78 6.58
C ASP A 157 -0.54 0.39 7.20
N SER A 158 -0.87 0.38 8.49
CA SER A 158 -0.98 -0.85 9.26
C SER A 158 -2.05 -1.80 8.72
N ASP A 159 -3.15 -1.27 8.18
CA ASP A 159 -4.22 -2.11 7.64
C ASP A 159 -3.81 -2.78 6.34
N MET A 160 -3.14 -2.04 5.46
CA MET A 160 -2.62 -2.62 4.23
C MET A 160 -1.46 -3.59 4.49
N ILE A 161 -0.65 -3.34 5.54
CA ILE A 161 0.38 -4.30 6.00
C ILE A 161 -0.28 -5.60 6.44
N ILE A 162 -1.28 -5.56 7.33
CA ILE A 162 -1.96 -6.75 7.83
C ILE A 162 -2.63 -7.50 6.69
N ARG A 163 -3.43 -6.82 5.86
CA ARG A 163 -4.10 -7.41 4.72
C ARG A 163 -3.12 -8.13 3.78
N SER A 164 -2.04 -7.45 3.41
CA SER A 164 -1.02 -8.02 2.52
C SER A 164 -0.27 -9.18 3.20
N ALA A 165 -0.04 -9.12 4.51
CA ALA A 165 0.59 -10.19 5.26
C ALA A 165 -0.34 -11.42 5.36
N GLU A 166 -1.62 -11.24 5.62
CA GLU A 166 -2.60 -12.32 5.66
C GLU A 166 -2.73 -13.05 4.32
N GLU A 167 -2.87 -12.29 3.22
CA GLU A 167 -2.89 -12.89 1.88
C GLU A 167 -1.54 -13.60 1.57
N THR A 168 -0.41 -13.01 1.96
CA THR A 168 0.91 -13.64 1.81
C THR A 168 0.98 -14.97 2.56
N ALA A 169 0.57 -15.00 3.83
CA ALA A 169 0.58 -16.21 4.66
C ALA A 169 -0.33 -17.29 4.05
N LYS A 170 -1.54 -16.94 3.67
CA LYS A 170 -2.52 -17.82 3.01
C LYS A 170 -1.93 -18.46 1.75
N TYR A 171 -1.34 -17.68 0.85
CA TYR A 171 -0.81 -18.20 -0.40
C TYR A 171 0.49 -18.97 -0.24
N TYR A 172 1.35 -18.68 0.77
CA TYR A 172 2.46 -19.56 1.10
C TYR A 172 1.99 -20.92 1.60
N LEU A 173 0.94 -20.96 2.43
CA LEU A 173 0.35 -22.22 2.88
C LEU A 173 -0.22 -23.02 1.70
N MET A 174 -0.98 -22.36 0.80
CA MET A 174 -1.51 -22.97 -0.43
C MET A 174 -0.41 -23.45 -1.38
N ALA A 175 0.76 -22.84 -1.36
CA ALA A 175 1.93 -23.25 -2.12
C ALA A 175 2.73 -24.38 -1.45
N GLY A 176 2.33 -24.83 -0.24
CA GLY A 176 3.03 -25.87 0.54
C GLY A 176 4.29 -25.38 1.27
N ASP A 177 4.53 -24.06 1.30
CA ASP A 177 5.70 -23.46 1.97
C ASP A 177 5.37 -23.08 3.41
N THR A 178 5.34 -24.08 4.29
CA THR A 178 5.04 -23.89 5.72
C THR A 178 6.04 -22.99 6.41
N THR A 179 7.31 -23.00 6.00
CA THR A 179 8.35 -22.16 6.61
C THR A 179 8.09 -20.66 6.36
N ARG A 180 7.78 -20.29 5.11
CA ARG A 180 7.44 -18.90 4.78
C ARG A 180 6.07 -18.50 5.33
N HIS A 181 5.12 -19.42 5.39
CA HIS A 181 3.84 -19.21 6.05
C HIS A 181 4.03 -18.81 7.52
N ILE A 182 4.76 -19.61 8.31
CA ILE A 182 5.07 -19.34 9.71
C ILE A 182 5.76 -17.96 9.89
N ASN A 183 6.76 -17.67 9.06
CA ASN A 183 7.44 -16.37 9.12
C ASN A 183 6.49 -15.21 8.84
N THR A 184 5.56 -15.38 7.92
CA THR A 184 4.59 -14.34 7.56
C THR A 184 3.49 -14.20 8.62
N LEU A 185 3.08 -15.29 9.26
CA LEU A 185 2.17 -15.21 10.42
C LEU A 185 2.75 -14.33 11.53
N ASN A 186 4.07 -14.37 11.74
CA ASN A 186 4.71 -13.45 12.67
C ASN A 186 4.60 -11.97 12.23
N ASP A 187 4.68 -11.69 10.93
CA ASP A 187 4.44 -10.34 10.39
C ASP A 187 2.97 -9.91 10.63
N VAL A 188 2.00 -10.82 10.48
CA VAL A 188 0.58 -10.57 10.77
C VAL A 188 0.37 -10.25 12.25
N VAL A 189 0.95 -11.06 13.14
CA VAL A 189 0.91 -10.80 14.61
C VAL A 189 1.44 -9.41 14.91
N THR A 190 2.60 -9.08 14.35
CA THR A 190 3.23 -7.77 14.57
C THR A 190 2.34 -6.63 14.08
N GLY A 191 1.70 -6.80 12.93
CA GLY A 191 0.73 -5.83 12.42
C GLY A 191 -0.44 -5.61 13.37
N HIS A 192 -1.09 -6.66 13.84
CA HIS A 192 -2.19 -6.57 14.81
C HIS A 192 -1.74 -5.92 16.13
N LEU A 193 -0.54 -6.25 16.62
CA LEU A 193 -0.01 -5.65 17.85
C LEU A 193 0.23 -4.13 17.69
N HIS A 194 0.77 -3.70 16.55
CA HIS A 194 0.93 -2.27 16.26
C HIS A 194 -0.41 -1.52 16.19
N ASN A 195 -1.47 -2.20 15.76
CA ASN A 195 -2.83 -1.66 15.74
C ASN A 195 -3.57 -1.83 17.06
N GLN A 196 -2.92 -2.39 18.09
CA GLN A 196 -3.52 -2.77 19.38
C GLN A 196 -4.72 -3.73 19.27
N ASP A 197 -4.82 -4.43 18.15
CA ASP A 197 -5.80 -5.50 17.96
C ASP A 197 -5.31 -6.77 18.69
N THR A 198 -5.43 -6.73 20.02
CA THR A 198 -4.94 -7.79 20.90
C THR A 198 -5.66 -9.11 20.69
N LEU A 199 -6.92 -9.08 20.24
CA LEU A 199 -7.70 -10.28 19.97
C LEU A 199 -7.13 -11.06 18.78
N ASN A 200 -6.99 -10.41 17.63
CA ASN A 200 -6.47 -11.05 16.43
C ASN A 200 -4.99 -11.38 16.58
N ALA A 201 -4.18 -10.52 17.23
CA ALA A 201 -2.81 -10.84 17.57
C ALA A 201 -2.72 -12.15 18.38
N ARG A 202 -3.59 -12.34 19.37
CA ARG A 202 -3.64 -13.56 20.18
C ARG A 202 -4.02 -14.78 19.35
N LEU A 203 -5.05 -14.68 18.51
CA LEU A 203 -5.47 -15.77 17.64
C LEU A 203 -4.32 -16.24 16.73
N ARG A 204 -3.58 -15.31 16.15
CA ARG A 204 -2.43 -15.64 15.28
C ARG A 204 -1.24 -16.19 16.08
N LEU A 205 -1.02 -15.73 17.32
CA LEU A 205 -0.02 -16.32 18.21
C LEU A 205 -0.36 -17.75 18.62
N ASP A 206 -1.63 -18.05 18.86
CA ASP A 206 -2.10 -19.40 19.14
C ASP A 206 -1.98 -20.31 17.90
N GLU A 207 -2.24 -19.78 16.70
CA GLU A 207 -1.95 -20.46 15.43
C GLU A 207 -0.46 -20.78 15.28
N LEU A 208 0.44 -19.81 15.52
CA LEU A 208 1.88 -20.02 15.52
C LEU A 208 2.31 -21.06 16.56
N LYS A 209 1.69 -21.08 17.74
CA LYS A 209 1.96 -22.07 18.79
C LYS A 209 1.62 -23.49 18.34
N SER A 210 0.65 -23.67 17.45
CA SER A 210 0.32 -24.99 16.89
C SER A 210 1.47 -25.60 16.08
N TYR A 211 2.37 -24.79 15.55
CA TYR A 211 3.58 -25.19 14.83
C TYR A 211 4.80 -25.40 15.73
N TRP A 212 4.66 -25.33 17.08
CA TRP A 212 5.78 -25.24 18.03
C TRP A 212 6.90 -26.25 17.79
N ASN A 213 6.54 -27.49 17.47
CA ASN A 213 7.51 -28.60 17.29
C ASN A 213 8.41 -28.46 16.04
N ILE A 214 8.02 -27.57 15.10
CA ILE A 214 8.79 -27.33 13.87
C ILE A 214 9.35 -25.91 13.80
N LEU A 215 9.06 -25.07 14.81
CA LEU A 215 9.64 -23.72 14.88
C LEU A 215 11.14 -23.78 15.11
N THR A 216 11.87 -22.99 14.37
CA THR A 216 13.27 -22.71 14.66
C THR A 216 13.41 -21.87 15.94
N PRO A 217 14.56 -21.93 16.65
CA PRO A 217 14.80 -21.10 17.83
C PRO A 217 14.55 -19.60 17.57
N ARG A 218 14.83 -19.12 16.36
CA ARG A 218 14.56 -17.74 15.95
C ARG A 218 13.06 -17.42 15.84
N GLN A 219 12.28 -18.36 15.32
CA GLN A 219 10.81 -18.22 15.23
C GLN A 219 10.17 -18.28 16.61
N MET A 220 10.65 -19.17 17.49
CA MET A 220 10.23 -19.19 18.90
C MET A 220 10.56 -17.87 19.60
N SER A 221 11.75 -17.33 19.37
CA SER A 221 12.16 -16.04 19.90
C SER A 221 11.24 -14.89 19.42
N ASN A 222 10.85 -14.89 18.16
CA ASN A 222 9.89 -13.92 17.63
C ASN A 222 8.51 -14.08 18.29
N TRP A 223 8.06 -15.33 18.51
CA TRP A 223 6.81 -15.60 19.22
C TRP A 223 6.82 -15.03 20.65
N TYR A 224 7.91 -15.29 21.43
CA TYR A 224 8.05 -14.73 22.77
C TYR A 224 8.08 -13.19 22.76
N SER A 225 8.81 -12.60 21.81
CA SER A 225 8.84 -11.14 21.62
C SER A 225 7.45 -10.57 21.39
N ALA A 226 6.66 -11.21 20.54
CA ALA A 226 5.28 -10.81 20.26
C ALA A 226 4.35 -11.03 21.47
N MET A 227 4.53 -12.10 22.24
CA MET A 227 3.81 -12.36 23.46
C MET A 227 4.11 -11.31 24.55
N LEU A 228 5.38 -10.89 24.67
CA LEU A 228 5.75 -9.78 25.57
C LEU A 228 5.05 -8.50 25.17
N MET A 229 5.05 -8.16 23.88
CA MET A 229 4.35 -6.99 23.36
C MET A 229 2.83 -7.09 23.58
N LEU A 230 2.23 -8.25 23.38
CA LEU A 230 0.81 -8.48 23.68
C LEU A 230 0.52 -8.25 25.17
N ASN A 231 1.44 -8.67 26.04
CA ASN A 231 1.29 -8.50 27.49
C ASN A 231 1.37 -7.04 27.92
N GLU A 232 2.16 -6.20 27.23
CA GLU A 232 2.20 -4.75 27.46
C GLU A 232 0.81 -4.11 27.32
N PHE A 233 0.00 -4.58 26.35
CA PHE A 233 -1.36 -4.08 26.13
C PHE A 233 -2.41 -4.71 27.05
N THR A 234 -2.20 -5.95 27.48
CA THR A 234 -3.24 -6.71 28.17
C THR A 234 -3.00 -6.86 29.66
N GLY A 235 -1.76 -6.84 30.12
CA GLY A 235 -1.38 -7.04 31.52
C GLY A 235 -1.80 -8.42 32.09
N ARG A 236 -2.09 -9.39 31.21
CA ARG A 236 -2.71 -10.67 31.61
C ARG A 236 -1.73 -11.71 32.15
N PHE A 237 -0.45 -11.54 31.86
CA PHE A 237 0.58 -12.52 32.19
C PHE A 237 1.64 -11.90 33.09
N ASN A 238 2.26 -12.73 33.93
CA ASN A 238 3.41 -12.31 34.72
C ASN A 238 4.63 -12.13 33.81
N THR A 239 5.05 -10.87 33.63
CA THR A 239 6.17 -10.50 32.76
C THR A 239 7.45 -11.24 33.11
N LYS A 240 7.77 -11.37 34.41
CA LYS A 240 9.01 -12.02 34.88
C LYS A 240 9.02 -13.51 34.59
N GLU A 241 7.91 -14.18 34.78
CA GLU A 241 7.74 -15.60 34.47
C GLU A 241 7.88 -15.84 32.96
N MET A 242 7.23 -15.01 32.15
CA MET A 242 7.30 -15.11 30.71
C MET A 242 8.73 -14.88 30.18
N ILE A 243 9.45 -13.91 30.68
CA ILE A 243 10.85 -13.66 30.33
C ILE A 243 11.72 -14.82 30.79
N SER A 244 11.49 -15.40 31.97
CA SER A 244 12.22 -16.57 32.46
C SER A 244 12.00 -17.79 31.57
N GLU A 245 10.76 -18.06 31.18
CA GLU A 245 10.42 -19.14 30.23
C GLU A 245 11.10 -18.90 28.87
N TYR A 246 11.06 -17.67 28.38
CA TYR A 246 11.74 -17.28 27.14
C TYR A 246 13.23 -17.60 27.19
N MET A 247 13.93 -17.20 28.26
CA MET A 247 15.37 -17.40 28.40
C MET A 247 15.75 -18.87 28.65
N THR A 248 14.87 -19.67 29.23
CA THR A 248 15.08 -21.11 29.38
C THR A 248 14.84 -21.88 28.07
N THR A 249 13.86 -21.42 27.29
CA THR A 249 13.57 -22.03 25.98
C THR A 249 14.63 -21.66 24.95
N ILE A 250 15.14 -20.44 24.97
CA ILE A 250 16.15 -19.92 24.03
C ILE A 250 17.44 -19.65 24.83
N SER A 251 18.34 -20.60 24.83
CA SER A 251 19.60 -20.50 25.59
C SER A 251 20.67 -19.63 24.91
N GLU A 252 20.57 -19.40 23.59
CA GLU A 252 21.54 -18.63 22.83
C GLU A 252 21.22 -17.13 22.87
N PRO A 253 22.06 -16.28 23.51
CA PRO A 253 21.76 -14.86 23.69
C PRO A 253 21.64 -14.07 22.39
N SER A 254 22.30 -14.51 21.31
CA SER A 254 22.28 -13.86 20.00
C SER A 254 20.92 -13.99 19.28
N ILE A 255 20.07 -14.94 19.72
CA ILE A 255 18.73 -15.19 19.15
C ILE A 255 17.67 -14.43 19.94
N ILE A 256 17.90 -14.15 21.22
CA ILE A 256 16.95 -13.43 22.08
C ILE A 256 16.71 -12.01 21.56
N ARG A 257 15.46 -11.57 21.53
CA ARG A 257 15.06 -10.21 21.21
C ARG A 257 15.18 -9.33 22.46
N TRP A 258 16.40 -8.94 22.77
CA TRP A 258 16.72 -8.19 23.99
C TRP A 258 16.00 -6.86 24.10
N LEU A 259 15.72 -6.22 22.96
CA LEU A 259 14.95 -4.98 22.93
C LEU A 259 13.51 -5.18 23.42
N SER A 260 12.86 -6.29 23.04
CA SER A 260 11.53 -6.64 23.54
C SER A 260 11.56 -7.00 25.03
N VAL A 261 12.62 -7.64 25.50
CA VAL A 261 12.84 -7.93 26.91
C VAL A 261 13.07 -6.63 27.71
N ALA A 262 13.86 -5.71 27.17
CA ALA A 262 14.08 -4.40 27.79
C ALA A 262 12.76 -3.61 27.94
N ASN A 263 11.98 -3.59 26.88
CA ASN A 263 10.67 -2.93 26.87
C ASN A 263 9.71 -3.56 27.88
N ALA A 264 9.64 -4.89 27.93
CA ALA A 264 8.78 -5.60 28.86
C ALA A 264 9.16 -5.34 30.32
N TYR A 265 10.46 -5.31 30.66
CA TYR A 265 10.90 -4.91 32.00
C TYR A 265 10.62 -3.44 32.31
N TYR A 266 10.71 -2.58 31.30
CA TYR A 266 10.37 -1.16 31.46
C TYR A 266 8.89 -0.99 31.86
N TYR A 267 7.97 -1.66 31.17
CA TYR A 267 6.54 -1.64 31.51
C TYR A 267 6.20 -2.35 32.84
N ASP A 268 6.99 -3.35 33.23
CA ASP A 268 6.89 -3.99 34.56
C ASP A 268 7.46 -3.12 35.70
N GLY A 269 8.05 -1.95 35.37
CA GLY A 269 8.64 -1.02 36.34
C GLY A 269 10.04 -1.42 36.83
N ASP A 270 10.64 -2.51 36.30
CA ASP A 270 11.98 -2.96 36.67
C ASP A 270 13.05 -2.27 35.79
N LEU A 271 13.22 -0.95 36.04
CA LEU A 271 14.12 -0.09 35.26
C LEU A 271 15.56 -0.60 35.24
N LYS A 272 16.03 -1.25 36.30
CA LYS A 272 17.37 -1.83 36.34
C LYS A 272 17.54 -2.95 35.34
N LYS A 273 16.61 -3.92 35.31
CA LYS A 273 16.64 -5.02 34.33
C LYS A 273 16.34 -4.55 32.92
N ALA A 274 15.51 -3.53 32.78
CA ALA A 274 15.27 -2.88 31.49
C ALA A 274 16.57 -2.32 30.90
N LEU A 275 17.38 -1.62 31.71
CA LEU A 275 18.68 -1.11 31.28
C LEU A 275 19.68 -2.24 30.96
N GLU A 276 19.76 -3.27 31.80
CA GLU A 276 20.62 -4.43 31.55
C GLU A 276 20.25 -5.15 30.24
N ALA A 277 18.95 -5.28 29.94
CA ALA A 277 18.47 -5.87 28.70
C ALA A 277 18.72 -4.96 27.48
N LEU A 278 18.61 -3.65 27.66
CA LEU A 278 18.93 -2.66 26.63
C LEU A 278 20.41 -2.71 26.22
N GLU A 279 21.33 -2.87 27.18
CA GLU A 279 22.77 -3.06 26.89
C GLU A 279 23.03 -4.37 26.13
N LYS A 280 22.30 -5.44 26.47
CA LYS A 280 22.36 -6.70 25.70
C LYS A 280 21.78 -6.51 24.28
N ALA A 281 20.70 -5.76 24.12
CA ALA A 281 20.18 -5.40 22.80
C ALA A 281 21.27 -4.68 21.97
N LYS A 282 21.97 -3.72 22.56
CA LYS A 282 23.09 -3.03 21.93
C LYS A 282 24.24 -3.97 21.50
N GLN A 283 24.49 -5.00 22.29
CA GLN A 283 25.56 -5.98 22.01
C GLN A 283 25.17 -6.99 20.90
N TYR A 284 23.96 -7.50 20.93
CA TYR A 284 23.55 -8.64 20.09
C TYR A 284 22.70 -8.23 18.86
N GLU A 285 21.99 -7.10 18.91
CA GLU A 285 21.20 -6.60 17.79
C GLU A 285 22.02 -5.63 16.94
N LYS A 286 22.60 -6.14 15.85
CA LYS A 286 23.57 -5.43 14.99
C LYS A 286 23.04 -4.17 14.28
N ARG A 287 21.74 -3.96 14.27
CA ARG A 287 21.10 -2.77 13.70
C ARG A 287 20.22 -2.12 14.76
N TYR A 288 20.59 -0.91 15.14
CA TYR A 288 19.72 -0.07 15.96
C TYR A 288 18.45 0.23 15.14
N SER A 289 17.35 -0.41 15.53
CA SER A 289 16.04 -0.07 14.97
C SER A 289 15.60 1.28 15.50
N LEU A 290 14.73 1.94 14.74
CA LEU A 290 14.03 3.13 15.23
C LEU A 290 13.47 2.92 16.65
N TYR A 291 12.96 1.72 16.88
CA TYR A 291 12.40 1.27 18.13
C TYR A 291 13.43 1.19 19.26
N TYR A 292 14.71 0.91 18.97
CA TYR A 292 15.79 0.95 19.96
C TYR A 292 15.95 2.35 20.54
N HIS A 293 16.02 3.36 19.69
CA HIS A 293 16.18 4.76 20.15
C HIS A 293 15.00 5.23 20.98
N LEU A 294 13.84 4.73 20.68
CA LEU A 294 12.61 4.98 21.41
C LEU A 294 12.72 4.43 22.83
N ILE A 295 12.89 3.13 22.98
CA ILE A 295 12.96 2.44 24.26
C ILE A 295 14.16 2.93 25.09
N SER A 296 15.30 3.16 24.42
CA SER A 296 16.48 3.76 25.06
C SER A 296 16.17 5.14 25.65
N GLY A 297 15.45 5.98 24.89
CA GLY A 297 15.02 7.29 25.35
C GLY A 297 14.19 7.21 26.64
N HIS A 298 13.24 6.27 26.69
CA HIS A 298 12.36 6.09 27.85
C HIS A 298 13.08 5.59 29.07
N ILE A 299 13.77 4.46 28.94
CA ILE A 299 14.50 3.86 30.06
C ILE A 299 15.48 4.87 30.65
N ASN A 300 16.22 5.58 29.79
CA ASN A 300 17.20 6.57 30.25
C ASN A 300 16.53 7.80 30.88
N ALA A 301 15.40 8.25 30.38
CA ALA A 301 14.66 9.35 30.99
C ALA A 301 14.20 9.01 32.41
N ASP A 302 13.61 7.81 32.60
CA ASP A 302 13.04 7.40 33.87
C ASP A 302 14.09 7.07 34.95
N ILE A 303 15.30 6.65 34.51
CA ILE A 303 16.43 6.48 35.44
C ILE A 303 17.22 7.79 35.71
N GLY A 304 16.84 8.90 35.03
CA GLY A 304 17.49 10.21 35.23
C GLY A 304 18.69 10.47 34.29
N ASN A 305 18.98 9.60 33.35
CA ASN A 305 20.04 9.77 32.36
C ASN A 305 19.57 10.69 31.20
N TYR A 306 19.26 11.93 31.51
CA TYR A 306 18.60 12.86 30.57
C TYR A 306 19.42 13.18 29.32
N HIS A 307 20.74 13.09 29.40
CA HIS A 307 21.60 13.31 28.24
C HIS A 307 21.40 12.20 27.20
N GLU A 308 21.53 10.95 27.60
CA GLU A 308 21.34 9.77 26.75
C GLU A 308 19.89 9.67 26.26
N ALA A 309 18.91 10.01 27.12
CA ALA A 309 17.52 10.08 26.73
C ALA A 309 17.28 11.10 25.62
N THR A 310 17.85 12.31 25.76
CA THR A 310 17.73 13.38 24.79
C THR A 310 18.36 12.99 23.45
N ASP A 311 19.53 12.37 23.46
CA ASP A 311 20.21 11.92 22.24
C ASP A 311 19.45 10.80 21.55
N SER A 312 18.91 9.85 22.30
CA SER A 312 18.08 8.77 21.79
C SER A 312 16.78 9.32 21.13
N TYR A 313 16.08 10.23 21.80
CA TYR A 313 14.90 10.88 21.24
C TYR A 313 15.23 11.73 20.00
N ARG A 314 16.36 12.44 19.99
CA ARG A 314 16.79 13.20 18.82
C ARG A 314 17.04 12.31 17.61
N GLN A 315 17.69 11.17 17.79
CA GLN A 315 17.92 10.21 16.73
C GLN A 315 16.62 9.61 16.21
N TYR A 316 15.70 9.29 17.11
CA TYR A 316 14.38 8.82 16.75
C TYR A 316 13.60 9.86 15.92
N ILE A 317 13.53 11.10 16.39
CA ILE A 317 12.82 12.20 15.72
C ILE A 317 13.43 12.50 14.35
N TYR A 318 14.76 12.54 14.26
CA TYR A 318 15.46 12.79 13.00
C TYR A 318 15.17 11.70 11.96
N ALA A 319 15.25 10.44 12.37
CA ALA A 319 15.02 9.31 11.48
C ALA A 319 13.55 9.20 11.03
N THR A 320 12.59 9.47 11.94
CA THR A 320 11.16 9.51 11.63
C THR A 320 10.77 10.70 10.77
N GLY A 321 11.27 11.88 11.07
CA GLY A 321 10.98 13.09 10.30
C GLY A 321 11.44 12.99 8.84
N LYS A 322 12.64 12.46 8.61
CA LYS A 322 13.15 12.21 7.26
C LYS A 322 12.33 11.17 6.50
N LYS A 323 11.82 10.16 7.21
CA LYS A 323 11.02 9.08 6.63
C LYS A 323 9.60 9.57 6.29
N ASN A 324 8.97 10.28 7.22
CA ASN A 324 7.59 10.76 7.07
C ASN A 324 7.46 11.84 5.96
N GLY A 325 8.45 12.70 5.78
CA GLY A 325 8.47 13.67 4.69
C GLY A 325 8.44 13.01 3.30
N LYS A 326 9.24 11.96 3.11
CA LYS A 326 9.25 11.19 1.86
C LYS A 326 7.95 10.43 1.63
N LEU A 327 7.33 9.92 2.70
CA LEU A 327 6.10 9.14 2.63
C LEU A 327 4.88 10.00 2.27
N PHE A 328 4.83 11.22 2.80
CA PHE A 328 3.73 12.14 2.48
C PHE A 328 3.75 12.57 0.99
N GLU A 329 4.94 12.79 0.42
CA GLU A 329 5.09 13.00 -1.03
C GLU A 329 4.68 11.74 -1.82
N SER A 330 5.09 10.56 -1.34
CA SER A 330 4.78 9.25 -1.93
C SER A 330 3.27 9.00 -1.98
N ASP A 331 2.56 9.15 -0.87
CA ASP A 331 1.11 8.90 -0.80
C ASP A 331 0.31 9.82 -1.75
N ILE A 332 0.70 11.10 -1.84
CA ILE A 332 0.05 12.04 -2.78
C ILE A 332 0.35 11.68 -4.24
N ASN A 333 1.60 11.32 -4.54
CA ASN A 333 2.00 10.95 -5.88
C ASN A 333 1.33 9.64 -6.31
N PHE A 334 1.24 8.64 -5.42
CA PHE A 334 0.53 7.39 -5.65
C PHE A 334 -0.96 7.60 -5.99
N ILE A 335 -1.64 8.47 -5.22
CA ILE A 335 -3.06 8.78 -5.47
C ILE A 335 -3.21 9.49 -6.83
N ARG A 336 -2.30 10.42 -7.15
CA ARG A 336 -2.29 11.15 -8.43
C ARG A 336 -2.02 10.22 -9.60
N GLU A 337 -1.01 9.38 -9.50
CA GLU A 337 -0.63 8.44 -10.55
C GLU A 337 -1.71 7.36 -10.78
N ARG A 338 -2.32 6.88 -9.71
CA ARG A 338 -3.48 5.97 -9.78
C ARG A 338 -4.67 6.64 -10.48
N HIS A 339 -4.92 7.91 -10.18
CA HIS A 339 -5.95 8.71 -10.87
C HIS A 339 -5.60 8.90 -12.35
N ASP A 340 -4.35 9.25 -12.66
CA ASP A 340 -3.88 9.47 -14.03
C ASP A 340 -3.91 8.17 -14.85
N LEU A 341 -3.52 7.04 -14.28
CA LEU A 341 -3.66 5.71 -14.88
C LEU A 341 -5.12 5.32 -15.13
N GLN A 342 -6.01 5.62 -14.19
CA GLN A 342 -7.45 5.39 -14.37
C GLN A 342 -8.01 6.29 -15.48
N MET A 343 -7.60 7.55 -15.53
CA MET A 343 -8.00 8.49 -16.59
C MET A 343 -7.42 8.10 -17.95
N GLU A 344 -6.20 7.57 -18.00
CA GLU A 344 -5.60 7.06 -19.24
C GLU A 344 -6.31 5.79 -19.76
N LEU A 345 -6.65 4.86 -18.86
CA LEU A 345 -7.46 3.67 -19.17
C LEU A 345 -8.87 4.06 -19.66
N LEU A 346 -9.49 5.03 -19.00
CA LEU A 346 -10.78 5.60 -19.42
C LEU A 346 -10.67 6.23 -20.82
N ARG A 347 -9.62 7.01 -21.07
CA ARG A 347 -9.36 7.67 -22.35
C ARG A 347 -9.06 6.66 -23.46
N LYS A 348 -8.26 5.61 -23.19
CA LYS A 348 -8.01 4.50 -24.14
C LYS A 348 -9.28 3.75 -24.49
N ASN A 349 -10.09 3.41 -23.51
CA ASN A 349 -11.35 2.72 -23.73
C ASN A 349 -12.37 3.59 -24.47
N TYR A 350 -12.39 4.90 -24.19
CA TYR A 350 -13.22 5.87 -24.90
C TYR A 350 -12.77 6.03 -26.37
N THR A 351 -11.47 6.13 -26.62
CA THR A 351 -10.92 6.21 -27.98
C THR A 351 -11.13 4.91 -28.76
N MET A 352 -10.99 3.73 -28.14
CA MET A 352 -11.32 2.45 -28.74
C MET A 352 -12.82 2.32 -29.05
N SER A 353 -13.67 2.81 -28.17
CA SER A 353 -15.12 2.82 -28.38
C SER A 353 -15.54 3.76 -29.50
N ILE A 354 -14.89 4.92 -29.61
CA ILE A 354 -15.08 5.84 -30.75
C ILE A 354 -14.59 5.22 -32.06
N LEU A 355 -13.43 4.58 -32.06
CA LEU A 355 -12.89 3.88 -33.25
C LEU A 355 -13.81 2.74 -33.70
N LEU A 356 -14.33 1.94 -32.77
CA LEU A 356 -15.33 0.90 -33.03
C LEU A 356 -16.63 1.49 -33.59
N LEU A 357 -17.07 2.62 -33.04
CA LEU A 357 -18.24 3.33 -33.56
C LEU A 357 -18.01 3.89 -34.97
N CYS A 358 -16.85 4.49 -35.20
CA CYS A 358 -16.47 5.01 -36.53
C CYS A 358 -16.36 3.89 -37.57
N THR A 359 -15.76 2.74 -37.21
CA THR A 359 -15.68 1.57 -38.12
C THR A 359 -17.07 0.96 -38.35
N LEU A 360 -17.94 0.93 -37.33
CA LEU A 360 -19.34 0.48 -37.48
C LEU A 360 -20.12 1.43 -38.40
N VAL A 361 -19.95 2.73 -38.23
CA VAL A 361 -20.58 3.76 -39.08
C VAL A 361 -20.06 3.68 -40.51
N LEU A 362 -18.76 3.44 -40.72
CA LEU A 362 -18.18 3.26 -42.05
C LEU A 362 -18.65 1.97 -42.70
N LEU A 363 -18.77 0.87 -41.97
CA LEU A 363 -19.37 -0.38 -42.42
C LEU A 363 -20.83 -0.21 -42.80
N LEU A 364 -21.61 0.50 -41.97
CA LEU A 364 -23.00 0.81 -42.24
C LEU A 364 -23.15 1.74 -43.46
N ALA A 365 -22.24 2.72 -43.61
CA ALA A 365 -22.19 3.58 -44.82
C ALA A 365 -21.84 2.77 -46.09
N ALA A 366 -20.89 1.83 -46.02
CA ALA A 366 -20.56 0.95 -47.11
C ALA A 366 -21.72 0.01 -47.47
N ILE A 367 -22.39 -0.56 -46.47
CA ILE A 367 -23.59 -1.41 -46.67
C ILE A 367 -24.73 -0.56 -47.25
N PHE A 368 -24.88 0.69 -46.80
CA PHE A 368 -25.87 1.61 -47.31
C PHE A 368 -25.59 1.95 -48.80
N ILE A 369 -24.34 2.23 -49.16
CA ILE A 369 -23.95 2.51 -50.55
C ILE A 369 -24.16 1.30 -51.45
N ILE A 370 -23.80 0.09 -50.98
CA ILE A 370 -24.02 -1.17 -51.71
C ILE A 370 -25.53 -1.46 -51.80
N SER A 371 -26.28 -1.24 -50.75
CA SER A 371 -27.74 -1.38 -50.74
C SER A 371 -28.42 -0.40 -51.69
N ARG A 372 -27.96 0.86 -51.71
CA ARG A 372 -28.47 1.89 -52.60
C ARG A 372 -28.14 1.59 -54.08
N MET A 373 -26.95 1.05 -54.39
CA MET A 373 -26.59 0.62 -55.74
C MET A 373 -27.41 -0.59 -56.19
N ARG A 374 -27.71 -1.54 -55.31
CA ARG A 374 -28.63 -2.65 -55.59
C ARG A 374 -30.09 -2.18 -55.71
N TRP A 375 -30.49 -1.15 -54.95
CA TRP A 375 -31.82 -0.55 -54.99
C TRP A 375 -32.12 0.20 -56.28
N ILE A 376 -31.13 0.98 -56.77
CA ILE A 376 -31.24 1.66 -58.06
C ILE A 376 -31.48 0.65 -59.19
N ARG A 377 -31.00 -0.59 -59.03
CA ARG A 377 -31.26 -1.69 -59.99
C ARG A 377 -32.61 -2.41 -59.78
N LYS A 378 -33.27 -2.20 -58.69
CA LYS A 378 -34.53 -2.90 -58.35
C LYS A 378 -35.67 -1.97 -57.95
N GLU A 379 -35.76 -0.79 -58.50
CA GLU A 379 -36.55 0.34 -58.04
C GLU A 379 -38.10 0.14 -57.94
N LYS A 380 -38.65 -0.95 -58.41
CA LYS A 380 -40.10 -1.18 -58.43
C LYS A 380 -40.63 -2.19 -57.34
N LYS A 381 -39.78 -2.85 -56.57
CA LYS A 381 -40.23 -3.88 -55.64
C LYS A 381 -39.94 -3.63 -54.14
N LEU A 382 -39.25 -2.54 -53.80
CA LEU A 382 -38.63 -2.41 -52.46
C LEU A 382 -39.25 -1.35 -51.55
N SER A 383 -40.38 -0.79 -51.85
CA SER A 383 -41.00 0.26 -50.99
C SER A 383 -41.48 -0.27 -49.62
N ASP A 384 -41.99 -1.49 -49.58
CA ASP A 384 -42.62 -2.04 -48.35
C ASP A 384 -41.61 -2.70 -47.40
N GLU A 385 -40.48 -3.22 -47.89
CA GLU A 385 -39.44 -3.78 -47.03
C GLU A 385 -38.62 -2.70 -46.28
N LYS A 386 -38.48 -1.50 -46.85
CA LYS A 386 -37.74 -0.40 -46.24
C LYS A 386 -38.30 0.05 -44.90
N HIS A 387 -39.60 -0.03 -44.70
CA HIS A 387 -40.22 0.42 -43.45
C HIS A 387 -39.94 -0.55 -42.31
N LYS A 388 -39.88 -1.85 -42.57
CA LYS A 388 -39.58 -2.87 -41.54
C LYS A 388 -38.13 -2.79 -41.05
N VAL A 389 -37.18 -2.66 -41.99
CA VAL A 389 -35.72 -2.61 -41.65
C VAL A 389 -35.34 -1.35 -40.87
N ALA A 390 -35.99 -0.20 -41.17
CA ALA A 390 -35.73 1.03 -40.46
C ALA A 390 -36.22 0.99 -39.01
N ILE A 391 -37.33 0.31 -38.71
CA ILE A 391 -37.87 0.15 -37.36
C ILE A 391 -36.96 -0.76 -36.53
N GLU A 392 -36.51 -1.87 -37.09
CA GLU A 392 -35.64 -2.85 -36.41
C GLU A 392 -34.28 -2.25 -36.07
N LEU A 393 -33.72 -1.37 -36.94
CA LEU A 393 -32.44 -0.69 -36.68
C LEU A 393 -32.57 0.37 -35.57
N SER A 394 -33.73 1.01 -35.44
CA SER A 394 -34.00 2.00 -34.38
C SER A 394 -34.13 1.31 -33.01
N GLU A 395 -34.71 0.13 -32.96
CA GLU A 395 -34.83 -0.65 -31.73
C GLU A 395 -33.48 -1.20 -31.26
N GLN A 396 -32.65 -1.70 -32.19
CA GLN A 396 -31.32 -2.18 -31.85
C GLN A 396 -30.39 -1.04 -31.35
N ARG A 397 -30.52 0.18 -31.90
CA ARG A 397 -29.78 1.35 -31.38
C ARG A 397 -30.19 1.71 -29.95
N GLN A 398 -31.48 1.68 -29.66
CA GLN A 398 -31.96 1.93 -28.29
C GLN A 398 -31.48 0.88 -27.28
N ILE A 399 -31.37 -0.36 -27.71
CA ILE A 399 -30.84 -1.44 -26.87
C ILE A 399 -29.33 -1.25 -26.61
N ALA A 400 -28.56 -0.88 -27.65
CA ALA A 400 -27.13 -0.64 -27.55
C ALA A 400 -26.77 0.57 -26.67
N GLU A 401 -27.56 1.66 -26.74
CA GLU A 401 -27.41 2.82 -25.84
C GLU A 401 -27.74 2.47 -24.37
N ARG A 402 -28.79 1.67 -24.14
CA ARG A 402 -29.13 1.22 -22.80
C ARG A 402 -28.05 0.32 -22.18
N LEU A 403 -27.44 -0.53 -22.97
CA LEU A 403 -26.32 -1.38 -22.51
C LEU A 403 -25.09 -0.55 -22.15
N ARG A 404 -24.74 0.48 -22.93
CA ARG A 404 -23.63 1.40 -22.64
C ARG A 404 -23.82 2.15 -21.31
N HIS A 405 -25.01 2.71 -21.12
CA HIS A 405 -25.29 3.43 -19.85
C HIS A 405 -25.28 2.50 -18.63
N ALA A 406 -25.64 1.24 -18.80
CA ALA A 406 -25.58 0.25 -17.73
C ALA A 406 -24.14 -0.13 -17.37
N GLU A 407 -23.25 -0.26 -18.36
CA GLU A 407 -21.83 -0.57 -18.13
C GLU A 407 -21.10 0.61 -17.48
N GLU A 408 -21.38 1.83 -17.92
CA GLU A 408 -20.80 3.05 -17.34
C GLU A 408 -21.21 3.25 -15.88
N LYS A 409 -22.49 2.99 -15.57
CA LYS A 409 -23.00 3.05 -14.19
C LYS A 409 -22.33 2.01 -13.28
N LYS A 410 -22.12 0.80 -13.77
CA LYS A 410 -21.47 -0.27 -13.03
C LYS A 410 -19.98 0.02 -12.76
N ARG A 411 -19.33 0.71 -13.68
CA ARG A 411 -17.94 1.12 -13.56
C ARG A 411 -17.73 2.22 -12.52
N LEU A 412 -18.63 3.21 -12.51
CA LEU A 412 -18.64 4.28 -11.50
C LEU A 412 -18.95 3.74 -10.08
N GLU A 413 -19.77 2.71 -9.99
CA GLU A 413 -20.07 2.04 -8.73
C GLU A 413 -18.83 1.34 -8.13
N ILE A 414 -18.05 0.64 -8.95
CA ILE A 414 -16.80 -0.02 -8.53
C ILE A 414 -15.74 1.01 -8.09
N GLU A 415 -15.61 2.12 -8.81
CA GLU A 415 -14.69 3.19 -8.45
C GLU A 415 -15.08 3.84 -7.11
N LYS A 416 -16.37 4.07 -6.90
CA LYS A 416 -16.95 4.55 -5.65
C LYS A 416 -16.63 3.63 -4.47
N ASP A 417 -16.84 2.32 -4.64
CA ASP A 417 -16.60 1.32 -3.60
C ASP A 417 -15.11 1.26 -3.21
N ASN A 418 -14.20 1.43 -4.17
CA ASN A 418 -12.77 1.49 -3.89
C ASN A 418 -12.37 2.74 -3.08
N TYR A 419 -12.96 3.89 -3.38
CA TYR A 419 -12.73 5.12 -2.59
C TYR A 419 -13.30 5.01 -1.17
N ILE A 420 -14.49 4.43 -1.02
CA ILE A 420 -15.11 4.20 0.28
C ILE A 420 -14.22 3.31 1.13
N LYS A 421 -13.70 2.22 0.55
CA LYS A 421 -12.84 1.28 1.24
C LYS A 421 -11.52 1.91 1.70
N MET A 422 -10.85 2.67 0.83
CA MET A 422 -9.62 3.39 1.18
C MET A 422 -9.85 4.39 2.32
N TYR A 423 -11.00 5.05 2.31
CA TYR A 423 -11.35 6.00 3.36
C TYR A 423 -11.63 5.32 4.70
N ASP A 424 -12.37 4.21 4.67
CA ASP A 424 -12.67 3.40 5.85
C ASP A 424 -11.38 2.83 6.48
N GLU A 425 -10.45 2.36 5.66
CA GLU A 425 -9.11 1.93 6.08
C GLU A 425 -8.34 3.07 6.77
N THR A 426 -8.44 4.30 6.26
CA THR A 426 -7.82 5.48 6.86
C THR A 426 -8.44 5.86 8.20
N LEU A 427 -9.76 5.77 8.32
CA LEU A 427 -10.47 5.99 9.59
C LEU A 427 -10.11 4.94 10.64
N GLN A 428 -10.05 3.67 10.23
CA GLN A 428 -9.66 2.58 11.11
C GLN A 428 -8.22 2.77 11.62
N GLU A 429 -7.31 3.22 10.77
CA GLU A 429 -5.93 3.53 11.18
C GLU A 429 -5.87 4.69 12.18
N ILE A 430 -6.69 5.74 11.98
CA ILE A 430 -6.83 6.84 12.94
C ILE A 430 -7.34 6.32 14.29
N GLU A 431 -8.34 5.42 14.29
CA GLU A 431 -8.87 4.79 15.51
C GLU A 431 -7.80 3.99 16.25
N ARG A 432 -7.04 3.19 15.53
CA ARG A 432 -5.95 2.38 16.08
C ARG A 432 -4.87 3.26 16.71
N LEU A 433 -4.43 4.27 15.95
CA LEU A 433 -3.43 5.23 16.43
C LEU A 433 -3.93 5.99 17.66
N LYS A 434 -5.22 6.38 17.69
CA LYS A 434 -5.86 7.02 18.83
C LYS A 434 -5.87 6.12 20.07
N ASN A 435 -6.23 4.84 19.88
CA ASN A 435 -6.26 3.87 20.96
C ASN A 435 -4.85 3.60 21.49
N THR A 436 -3.85 3.52 20.60
CA THR A 436 -2.43 3.44 20.97
C THR A 436 -1.99 4.65 21.82
N LEU A 437 -2.54 5.83 21.54
CA LEU A 437 -2.19 7.06 22.24
C LEU A 437 -2.82 7.20 23.63
N ASN A 438 -3.96 6.55 23.83
CA ASN A 438 -4.65 6.56 25.12
C ASN A 438 -4.02 5.61 26.15
N ASP A 439 -3.07 4.80 25.72
CA ASP A 439 -2.32 3.92 26.61
C ASP A 439 -1.27 4.73 27.40
N ASN A 440 -1.48 4.87 28.69
CA ASN A 440 -0.61 5.65 29.58
C ASN A 440 0.77 5.02 29.78
N GLU A 441 0.97 3.77 29.35
CA GLU A 441 2.23 3.03 29.48
C GLU A 441 3.15 3.18 28.26
N LEU A 442 2.71 3.87 27.23
CA LEU A 442 3.52 4.08 26.03
C LEU A 442 4.65 5.10 26.24
N ASP A 443 5.80 4.68 25.79
CA ASP A 443 7.04 5.46 25.81
C ASP A 443 6.88 6.81 25.07
N PRO A 444 7.36 7.96 25.62
CA PRO A 444 7.24 9.29 25.02
C PRO A 444 7.70 9.42 23.58
N SER A 445 8.65 8.62 23.10
CA SER A 445 9.14 8.75 21.73
C SER A 445 8.35 7.90 20.70
N VAL A 446 7.80 6.72 21.08
CA VAL A 446 6.77 5.99 20.28
C VAL A 446 5.53 6.84 20.18
N ARG A 447 5.14 7.41 21.29
CA ARG A 447 4.03 8.33 21.41
C ARG A 447 4.16 9.50 20.42
N LYS A 448 5.35 10.11 20.33
CA LYS A 448 5.63 11.20 19.39
C LYS A 448 5.49 10.75 17.93
N HIS A 449 6.00 9.57 17.58
CA HIS A 449 5.92 9.03 16.22
C HIS A 449 4.49 8.70 15.78
N VAL A 450 3.73 8.07 16.70
CA VAL A 450 2.29 7.79 16.47
C VAL A 450 1.52 9.09 16.26
N ALA A 451 1.85 10.14 17.04
CA ALA A 451 1.22 11.45 16.91
C ALA A 451 1.52 12.15 15.58
N GLU A 452 2.77 12.12 15.14
CA GLU A 452 3.15 12.70 13.86
C GLU A 452 2.43 12.02 12.69
N ARG A 453 2.27 10.69 12.74
CA ARG A 453 1.48 9.93 11.77
C ARG A 453 0.00 10.30 11.81
N LEU A 454 -0.57 10.45 13.01
CA LEU A 454 -1.96 10.84 13.18
C LEU A 454 -2.22 12.27 12.65
N VAL A 455 -1.27 13.19 12.85
CA VAL A 455 -1.33 14.55 12.24
C VAL A 455 -1.34 14.47 10.72
N LEU A 456 -0.54 13.57 10.12
CA LEU A 456 -0.51 13.38 8.67
C LEU A 456 -1.82 12.82 8.13
N LEU A 457 -2.39 11.82 8.78
CA LEU A 457 -3.68 11.23 8.41
C LEU A 457 -4.82 12.26 8.56
N ASN A 458 -4.83 13.03 9.63
CA ASN A 458 -5.81 14.11 9.81
C ASN A 458 -5.65 15.23 8.78
N LYS A 459 -4.42 15.56 8.35
CA LYS A 459 -4.19 16.49 7.22
C LYS A 459 -4.75 15.94 5.91
N PHE A 460 -4.57 14.65 5.66
CA PHE A 460 -5.12 13.98 4.47
C PHE A 460 -6.65 14.05 4.47
N ILE A 461 -7.30 13.72 5.58
CA ILE A 461 -8.75 13.84 5.73
C ILE A 461 -9.19 15.30 5.59
N ALA A 462 -8.50 16.24 6.23
CA ALA A 462 -8.81 17.68 6.13
C ALA A 462 -8.71 18.21 4.70
N ALA A 463 -7.74 17.76 3.92
CA ALA A 463 -7.59 18.12 2.51
C ALA A 463 -8.78 17.65 1.64
N ASN A 464 -9.45 16.58 2.04
CA ASN A 464 -10.64 16.05 1.35
C ASN A 464 -11.97 16.68 1.83
N ILE A 465 -11.97 17.52 2.88
CA ILE A 465 -13.15 18.24 3.36
C ILE A 465 -13.46 19.47 2.49
N VAL A 466 -12.50 19.97 1.71
CA VAL A 466 -12.65 21.19 0.90
C VAL A 466 -13.60 20.95 -0.29
N PRO A 467 -14.58 21.84 -0.54
CA PRO A 467 -15.74 21.60 -1.42
C PRO A 467 -15.48 21.51 -2.92
N SER A 468 -14.26 21.42 -3.40
CA SER A 468 -13.92 21.50 -4.84
C SER A 468 -14.14 20.22 -5.65
N PHE A 469 -14.66 19.17 -5.06
CA PHE A 469 -14.91 17.90 -5.76
C PHE A 469 -16.42 17.60 -5.81
N SER A 470 -17.00 17.73 -7.00
CA SER A 470 -18.42 17.48 -7.30
C SER A 470 -18.63 16.11 -7.93
N ASN A 471 -18.47 15.02 -7.18
CA ASN A 471 -18.86 13.68 -7.64
C ASN A 471 -19.61 12.93 -6.53
N ASP A 472 -20.63 12.13 -6.90
CA ASP A 472 -21.44 11.32 -5.97
C ASP A 472 -20.61 10.45 -5.02
N ALA A 473 -19.46 9.93 -5.48
CA ALA A 473 -18.51 9.18 -4.66
C ALA A 473 -17.90 10.03 -3.52
N VAL A 474 -17.64 11.31 -3.78
CA VAL A 474 -17.15 12.25 -2.77
C VAL A 474 -18.24 12.60 -1.76
N GLU A 475 -19.47 12.59 -2.16
CA GLU A 475 -20.60 12.89 -1.27
C GLU A 475 -20.88 11.72 -0.31
N GLU A 476 -20.68 10.49 -0.74
CA GLU A 476 -20.73 9.31 0.11
C GLU A 476 -19.50 9.20 1.02
N LEU A 477 -18.31 9.56 0.53
CA LEU A 477 -17.12 9.76 1.34
C LEU A 477 -17.37 10.80 2.45
N ARG A 478 -18.04 11.91 2.12
CA ARG A 478 -18.46 12.93 3.10
C ARG A 478 -19.44 12.39 4.13
N ARG A 479 -20.29 11.43 3.80
CA ARG A 479 -21.18 10.76 4.76
C ARG A 479 -20.41 9.90 5.75
N LEU A 480 -19.39 9.17 5.27
CA LEU A 480 -18.50 8.38 6.11
C LEU A 480 -17.61 9.27 7.00
N MET A 481 -17.24 10.48 6.54
CA MET A 481 -16.55 11.51 7.33
C MET A 481 -17.41 12.15 8.43
N ASN A 482 -18.65 11.74 8.61
CA ASN A 482 -19.58 12.36 9.56
C ASN A 482 -19.37 11.94 11.03
N ASP A 483 -18.42 11.07 11.36
CA ASP A 483 -18.00 10.91 12.74
C ASP A 483 -17.05 12.05 13.17
N LYS A 484 -17.69 13.22 13.26
CA LYS A 484 -17.06 14.52 13.58
C LYS A 484 -16.33 14.50 14.91
N ARG A 485 -16.87 13.74 15.87
CA ARG A 485 -16.30 13.60 17.20
C ARG A 485 -14.96 12.88 17.12
N TYR A 486 -14.93 11.82 16.37
CA TYR A 486 -13.77 11.00 16.15
C TYR A 486 -12.59 11.77 15.54
N PHE A 487 -12.87 12.56 14.50
CA PHE A 487 -11.86 13.38 13.82
C PHE A 487 -11.28 14.47 14.74
N ILE A 488 -12.13 15.12 15.56
CA ILE A 488 -11.70 16.13 16.52
C ILE A 488 -10.78 15.52 17.57
N GLU A 489 -11.20 14.41 18.18
CA GLU A 489 -10.49 13.75 19.25
C GLU A 489 -9.13 13.20 18.74
N SER A 490 -9.10 12.56 17.59
CA SER A 490 -7.87 12.04 16.98
C SER A 490 -6.87 13.15 16.65
N THR A 491 -7.37 14.30 16.20
CA THR A 491 -6.53 15.48 15.92
C THR A 491 -5.94 16.05 17.19
N GLY A 492 -6.76 16.23 18.25
CA GLY A 492 -6.30 16.73 19.55
C GLY A 492 -5.23 15.83 20.19
N LEU A 493 -5.45 14.52 20.16
CA LEU A 493 -4.50 13.52 20.67
C LEU A 493 -3.16 13.54 19.91
N SER A 494 -3.23 13.62 18.56
CA SER A 494 -2.03 13.71 17.73
C SER A 494 -1.15 14.89 18.07
N PHE A 495 -1.81 16.04 18.24
CA PHE A 495 -1.11 17.27 18.63
C PHE A 495 -0.59 17.20 20.06
N GLY A 496 -1.29 16.50 20.96
CA GLY A 496 -0.87 16.29 22.34
C GLY A 496 0.50 15.64 22.45
N LEU A 497 0.79 14.80 21.52
CA LEU A 497 2.01 14.01 21.51
C LEU A 497 3.11 14.59 20.61
N ALA A 498 2.73 15.06 19.43
CA ALA A 498 3.68 15.70 18.55
C ALA A 498 4.15 17.08 19.09
N TYR A 499 3.25 17.80 19.78
CA TYR A 499 3.50 19.18 20.21
C TYR A 499 3.01 19.41 21.65
N PRO A 500 3.57 18.74 22.64
CA PRO A 500 3.09 18.78 24.03
C PRO A 500 3.13 20.17 24.65
N LYS A 501 4.08 21.01 24.27
CA LYS A 501 4.15 22.41 24.75
C LYS A 501 2.96 23.23 24.26
N PHE A 502 2.53 23.03 23.01
CA PHE A 502 1.37 23.69 22.44
C PHE A 502 0.09 23.28 23.17
N ILE A 503 -0.12 21.98 23.33
CA ILE A 503 -1.31 21.45 24.01
C ILE A 503 -1.34 21.83 25.48
N LYS A 504 -0.20 21.77 26.17
CA LYS A 504 -0.09 22.23 27.57
C LYS A 504 -0.45 23.71 27.72
N TYR A 505 -0.08 24.53 26.74
CA TYR A 505 -0.46 25.94 26.69
C TYR A 505 -1.97 26.10 26.56
N LEU A 506 -2.62 25.32 25.68
CA LEU A 506 -4.07 25.37 25.50
C LEU A 506 -4.82 24.92 26.77
N HIS A 507 -4.39 23.82 27.42
CA HIS A 507 -4.95 23.37 28.69
C HIS A 507 -4.82 24.43 29.81
N LYS A 508 -3.68 25.14 29.87
CA LYS A 508 -3.45 26.19 30.86
C LYS A 508 -4.47 27.34 30.71
N HIS A 509 -5.02 27.55 29.53
CA HIS A 509 -6.06 28.55 29.25
C HIS A 509 -7.48 28.01 29.44
N GLY A 510 -7.63 26.82 30.04
CA GLY A 510 -8.92 26.23 30.38
C GLY A 510 -9.75 25.77 29.19
N LEU A 511 -9.09 25.34 28.10
CA LEU A 511 -9.76 24.75 26.95
C LEU A 511 -10.10 23.28 27.22
N THR A 512 -11.29 22.88 26.80
CA THR A 512 -11.70 21.47 26.80
C THR A 512 -11.04 20.70 25.65
N ASP A 513 -10.99 19.37 25.74
CA ASP A 513 -10.38 18.53 24.70
C ASP A 513 -10.99 18.79 23.31
N SER A 514 -12.30 19.00 23.24
CA SER A 514 -12.99 19.37 22.01
C SER A 514 -12.52 20.73 21.47
N GLU A 515 -12.38 21.75 22.33
CA GLU A 515 -11.87 23.07 21.94
C GLU A 515 -10.39 23.00 21.51
N ILE A 516 -9.62 22.13 22.14
CA ILE A 516 -8.23 21.86 21.78
C ILE A 516 -8.17 21.25 20.37
N GLY A 517 -9.01 20.25 20.07
CA GLY A 517 -9.11 19.68 18.73
C GLY A 517 -9.44 20.74 17.68
N PHE A 518 -10.35 21.66 17.97
CA PHE A 518 -10.64 22.80 17.09
C PHE A 518 -9.44 23.73 16.90
N CYS A 519 -8.69 24.02 17.96
CA CYS A 519 -7.47 24.82 17.84
C CYS A 519 -6.44 24.14 16.94
N CYS A 520 -6.32 22.82 17.01
CA CYS A 520 -5.45 22.03 16.15
C CYS A 520 -5.84 22.13 14.66
N PHE A 521 -7.12 22.20 14.34
CA PHE A 521 -7.58 22.38 12.96
C PHE A 521 -7.07 23.67 12.31
N TYR A 522 -7.01 24.76 13.03
CA TYR A 522 -6.43 26.00 12.53
C TYR A 522 -4.94 25.85 12.21
N THR A 523 -4.20 25.06 13.00
CA THR A 523 -2.76 24.86 12.78
C THR A 523 -2.45 23.96 11.59
N ILE A 524 -3.34 23.05 11.23
CA ILE A 524 -3.21 22.21 10.02
C ILE A 524 -3.71 22.91 8.74
N GLY A 525 -4.16 24.15 8.83
CA GLY A 525 -4.49 25.01 7.68
C GLY A 525 -5.96 25.13 7.35
N LEU A 526 -6.88 24.50 8.10
CA LEU A 526 -8.31 24.69 7.89
C LEU A 526 -8.73 26.12 8.29
N ARG A 527 -9.67 26.69 7.52
CA ARG A 527 -10.26 28.00 7.83
C ARG A 527 -11.48 27.80 8.73
N GLY A 528 -11.79 28.78 9.54
CA GLY A 528 -12.95 28.74 10.42
C GLY A 528 -14.26 28.39 9.73
N LYS A 529 -14.45 28.86 8.48
CA LYS A 529 -15.62 28.53 7.64
C LYS A 529 -15.64 27.03 7.27
N ASP A 530 -14.49 26.45 6.95
CA ASP A 530 -14.40 25.04 6.56
C ASP A 530 -14.65 24.13 7.77
N ILE A 531 -14.12 24.52 8.94
CA ILE A 531 -14.36 23.83 10.21
C ILE A 531 -15.85 23.89 10.59
N ALA A 532 -16.47 25.07 10.50
CA ALA A 532 -17.90 25.26 10.79
C ALA A 532 -18.79 24.42 9.88
N ASN A 533 -18.51 24.42 8.58
CA ASN A 533 -19.23 23.60 7.59
C ASN A 533 -19.08 22.11 7.89
N TYR A 534 -17.88 21.66 8.16
CA TYR A 534 -17.62 20.25 8.51
C TYR A 534 -18.39 19.84 9.75
N MET A 535 -18.42 20.68 10.77
CA MET A 535 -19.11 20.41 12.03
C MET A 535 -20.64 20.58 11.96
N GLY A 536 -21.16 21.09 10.85
CA GLY A 536 -22.58 21.41 10.71
C GLY A 536 -23.03 22.52 11.65
N MET A 537 -22.12 23.40 12.02
CA MET A 537 -22.42 24.56 12.86
C MET A 537 -23.02 25.67 12.01
N SER A 538 -24.05 26.33 12.53
CA SER A 538 -24.53 27.55 11.92
C SER A 538 -23.45 28.66 12.00
N GLN A 539 -23.50 29.59 11.08
CA GLN A 539 -22.55 30.71 11.07
C GLN A 539 -22.55 31.48 12.41
N SER A 540 -23.74 31.70 12.99
CA SER A 540 -23.87 32.30 14.31
C SER A 540 -23.29 31.44 15.43
N GLY A 541 -23.46 30.11 15.35
CA GLY A 541 -22.85 29.15 16.30
C GLY A 541 -21.33 29.22 16.26
N TYR A 542 -20.76 29.26 15.06
CA TYR A 542 -19.33 29.39 14.88
C TYR A 542 -18.78 30.72 15.44
N TYR A 543 -19.43 31.85 15.16
CA TYR A 543 -19.00 33.15 15.71
C TYR A 543 -19.05 33.15 17.25
N LYS A 544 -20.10 32.58 17.85
CA LYS A 544 -20.21 32.44 19.30
C LYS A 544 -19.09 31.55 19.87
N PHE A 545 -18.80 30.45 19.21
CA PHE A 545 -17.70 29.55 19.59
C PHE A 545 -16.33 30.24 19.47
N SER A 546 -16.06 30.90 18.36
CA SER A 546 -14.82 31.65 18.12
C SER A 546 -14.65 32.81 19.14
N SER A 547 -15.74 33.50 19.47
CA SER A 547 -15.75 34.55 20.50
C SER A 547 -15.42 33.98 21.88
N ASN A 548 -15.96 32.81 22.24
CA ASN A 548 -15.65 32.15 23.49
C ASN A 548 -14.18 31.71 23.57
N LEU A 549 -13.63 31.19 22.49
CA LEU A 549 -12.20 30.87 22.41
C LEU A 549 -11.34 32.13 22.61
N ARG A 550 -11.69 33.24 21.96
CA ARG A 550 -10.97 34.51 22.11
C ARG A 550 -10.94 34.98 23.54
N LYS A 551 -12.07 34.85 24.26
CA LYS A 551 -12.16 35.21 25.69
C LYS A 551 -11.22 34.36 26.57
N LYS A 552 -11.10 33.07 26.28
CA LYS A 552 -10.20 32.17 27.01
C LYS A 552 -8.73 32.53 26.84
N PHE A 553 -8.38 33.09 25.66
CA PHE A 553 -7.03 33.60 25.37
C PHE A 553 -6.84 35.08 25.76
N ALA A 554 -7.83 35.72 26.36
CA ALA A 554 -7.83 37.15 26.73
C ALA A 554 -7.55 38.07 25.51
N LEU A 555 -8.06 37.72 24.32
CA LEU A 555 -7.92 38.53 23.11
C LEU A 555 -9.07 39.54 23.00
N GLU A 556 -8.72 40.83 22.83
CA GLU A 556 -9.68 41.88 22.61
C GLU A 556 -10.27 41.86 21.19
N GLU A 557 -11.38 42.61 20.94
CA GLU A 557 -12.03 42.63 19.62
C GLU A 557 -11.15 43.18 18.49
N LYS A 558 -10.18 44.00 18.81
CA LYS A 558 -9.22 44.62 17.86
C LYS A 558 -7.97 43.75 17.61
N ASP A 559 -7.81 42.66 18.34
CA ASP A 559 -6.66 41.76 18.20
C ASP A 559 -6.74 40.90 16.94
N THR A 560 -5.60 40.28 16.63
CA THR A 560 -5.45 39.37 15.49
C THR A 560 -6.54 38.28 15.47
N ASN A 561 -6.95 37.88 14.30
CA ASN A 561 -7.94 36.82 14.12
C ASN A 561 -7.51 35.54 14.82
N ILE A 562 -8.44 34.79 15.42
CA ILE A 562 -8.13 33.60 16.26
C ILE A 562 -7.32 32.55 15.49
N ASP A 563 -7.56 32.37 14.20
CA ASP A 563 -6.83 31.43 13.36
C ASP A 563 -5.36 31.87 13.15
N ILE A 564 -5.13 33.17 12.94
CA ILE A 564 -3.78 33.75 12.82
C ILE A 564 -3.05 33.65 14.18
N PHE A 565 -3.75 33.97 15.27
CA PHE A 565 -3.20 33.86 16.61
C PHE A 565 -2.74 32.43 16.91
N LEU A 566 -3.60 31.43 16.66
CA LEU A 566 -3.29 30.03 16.94
C LEU A 566 -2.15 29.49 16.07
N ARG A 567 -2.08 29.88 14.80
CA ARG A 567 -0.93 29.53 13.93
C ARG A 567 0.38 30.13 14.41
N ASN A 568 0.35 31.39 14.82
CA ASN A 568 1.52 32.07 15.37
C ASN A 568 1.95 31.46 16.72
N LEU A 569 0.99 31.14 17.56
CA LEU A 569 1.22 30.43 18.83
C LEU A 569 1.84 29.06 18.58
N PHE A 570 1.28 28.31 17.66
CA PHE A 570 1.81 27.02 17.25
C PHE A 570 3.25 27.15 16.73
N GLY A 571 3.52 28.10 15.84
CA GLY A 571 4.87 28.34 15.33
C GLY A 571 5.91 28.69 16.40
N LYS A 572 5.46 29.28 17.52
CA LYS A 572 6.31 29.61 18.68
C LYS A 572 6.49 28.43 19.65
N THR A 573 5.52 27.53 19.74
CA THR A 573 5.50 26.44 20.72
C THR A 573 5.87 25.08 20.14
N ALA A 574 5.81 24.92 18.82
CA ALA A 574 6.17 23.70 18.12
C ALA A 574 7.71 23.53 17.94
N LYS A 575 8.45 24.61 18.14
CA LYS A 575 9.93 24.56 18.28
C LYS A 575 10.29 24.30 19.73
#